data_7276d539c3481411c842c388415bbbe0
#
_entry.id   7276d539c3481411c842c388415bbbe0
#
_cell.length_a   1.000
_cell.length_b   1.000
_cell.length_c   1.000
_cell.angle_alpha   90.00
_cell.angle_beta   90.00
_cell.angle_gamma   90.00
#
_symmetry.space_group_name_H-M   'P 1'
#
loop_
_entity.id
_entity.type
_entity.pdbx_description
1 polymer ?
#
loop_
_entity_poly.entity_id
_entity_poly.type
_entity_poly.pdbx_seq_one_letter_code
_entity_poly.pdbx_strand_id
1 'polypeptide(L)'
;MKISEQSISFPCDYPIKVLCENRPGLLSEVVDCISKHDLSFKESAVREKMSQKKNYVSISVILRALSESHIKDLYLDLKKIESVRLVL
;
A
#
# COMPACT_ATOMS: atom_id res chain seq x y z
N MET A 1 -26.06 7.03 -9.94
CA MET A 1 -24.91 7.67 -10.36
C MET A 1 -23.68 7.24 -9.61
N LYS A 2 -22.65 7.12 -10.25
CA LYS A 2 -21.47 6.63 -9.64
C LYS A 2 -20.54 7.74 -9.41
N ILE A 3 -20.59 8.27 -8.28
CA ILE A 3 -19.81 9.40 -7.97
C ILE A 3 -18.35 9.11 -7.96
N SER A 4 -18.01 7.94 -7.48
CA SER A 4 -16.60 7.65 -7.26
C SER A 4 -15.78 7.70 -8.53
N GLU A 5 -16.29 7.16 -9.62
CA GLU A 5 -15.52 7.19 -10.82
C GLU A 5 -15.38 8.55 -11.38
N GLN A 6 -16.34 9.39 -11.12
CA GLN A 6 -16.26 10.74 -11.62
C GLN A 6 -15.34 11.61 -10.81
N SER A 7 -15.12 11.24 -9.56
CA SER A 7 -14.33 12.08 -8.68
C SER A 7 -12.84 11.75 -8.74
N ILE A 8 -12.46 10.64 -9.35
CA ILE A 8 -11.05 10.27 -9.41
C ILE A 8 -10.44 10.85 -10.67
N SER A 9 -9.42 11.65 -10.48
CA SER A 9 -8.63 12.11 -11.61
C SER A 9 -7.16 11.93 -11.26
N PHE A 10 -6.38 11.50 -12.22
CA PHE A 10 -4.98 11.22 -12.02
C PHE A 10 -4.13 12.35 -12.56
N PRO A 11 -2.96 12.58 -11.97
CA PRO A 11 -2.44 11.88 -10.80
C PRO A 11 -3.14 12.34 -9.52
N CYS A 12 -3.18 11.47 -8.53
CA CYS A 12 -3.83 11.79 -7.26
C CYS A 12 -3.16 11.04 -6.12
N ASP A 13 -3.41 11.52 -4.90
CA ASP A 13 -2.95 10.84 -3.71
C ASP A 13 -3.96 9.75 -3.37
N TYR A 14 -3.51 8.51 -3.39
CA TYR A 14 -4.38 7.35 -3.26
C TYR A 14 -4.00 6.57 -2.01
N PRO A 15 -4.89 6.51 -1.01
CA PRO A 15 -4.56 5.79 0.23
C PRO A 15 -4.67 4.29 0.03
N ILE A 16 -3.69 3.57 0.54
CA ILE A 16 -3.64 2.11 0.46
C ILE A 16 -3.34 1.57 1.84
N LYS A 17 -4.04 0.50 2.20
CA LYS A 17 -3.79 -0.18 3.46
C LYS A 17 -3.42 -1.63 3.16
N VAL A 18 -2.30 -2.08 3.72
CA VAL A 18 -1.80 -3.43 3.52
C VAL A 18 -1.87 -4.16 4.85
N LEU A 19 -2.62 -5.24 4.90
CA LEU A 19 -2.73 -6.06 6.09
C LEU A 19 -1.80 -7.25 5.96
N CYS A 20 -0.90 -7.42 6.89
CA CYS A 20 0.17 -8.40 6.81
C CYS A 20 0.31 -9.19 8.09
N GLU A 21 0.88 -10.38 7.97
CA GLU A 21 1.38 -11.08 9.14
C GLU A 21 2.65 -10.39 9.60
N ASN A 22 2.76 -10.19 10.91
CA ASN A 22 3.90 -9.48 11.47
C ASN A 22 5.13 -10.39 11.46
N ARG A 23 6.23 -9.90 10.89
CA ARG A 23 7.50 -10.62 10.89
C ARG A 23 8.65 -9.65 10.68
N PRO A 24 9.87 -10.07 11.05
CA PRO A 24 11.04 -9.21 10.84
C PRO A 24 11.22 -8.88 9.37
N GLY A 25 11.59 -7.64 9.10
CA GLY A 25 11.88 -7.19 7.74
C GLY A 25 10.67 -6.88 6.90
N LEU A 26 9.47 -7.05 7.44
CA LEU A 26 8.25 -6.82 6.68
C LEU A 26 8.13 -5.39 6.18
N LEU A 27 8.36 -4.43 7.07
CA LEU A 27 8.19 -3.03 6.68
C LEU A 27 9.13 -2.65 5.54
N SER A 28 10.39 -3.06 5.62
CA SER A 28 11.35 -2.79 4.55
C SER A 28 10.90 -3.39 3.23
N GLU A 29 10.39 -4.60 3.27
CA GLU A 29 9.94 -5.27 2.05
C GLU A 29 8.76 -4.55 1.41
N VAL A 30 7.81 -4.13 2.22
CA VAL A 30 6.64 -3.39 1.72
C VAL A 30 7.06 -2.04 1.17
N VAL A 31 7.93 -1.33 1.90
CA VAL A 31 8.41 -0.02 1.46
C VAL A 31 9.17 -0.14 0.15
N ASP A 32 10.03 -1.14 0.03
CA ASP A 32 10.78 -1.34 -1.21
C ASP A 32 9.84 -1.60 -2.39
N CYS A 33 8.80 -2.38 -2.16
CA CYS A 33 7.81 -2.67 -3.18
C CYS A 33 7.10 -1.39 -3.64
N ILE A 34 6.65 -0.59 -2.69
CA ILE A 34 5.95 0.65 -3.02
C ILE A 34 6.89 1.63 -3.73
N SER A 35 8.14 1.69 -3.30
CA SER A 35 9.11 2.61 -3.87
C SER A 35 9.39 2.33 -5.34
N LYS A 36 9.23 1.09 -5.78
CA LYS A 36 9.38 0.75 -7.19
C LYS A 36 8.30 1.37 -8.04
N HIS A 37 7.15 1.64 -7.45
CA HIS A 37 6.00 2.19 -8.15
C HIS A 37 5.82 3.68 -7.92
N ASP A 38 6.51 4.23 -6.93
CA ASP A 38 6.42 5.65 -6.61
C ASP A 38 7.78 6.12 -6.13
N LEU A 39 8.55 6.70 -7.03
CA LEU A 39 9.92 7.12 -6.73
C LEU A 39 9.98 8.25 -5.70
N SER A 40 8.87 8.93 -5.48
CA SER A 40 8.80 9.99 -4.49
C SER A 40 8.43 9.47 -3.10
N PHE A 41 8.13 8.18 -2.99
CA PHE A 41 7.66 7.61 -1.72
C PHE A 41 8.76 7.58 -0.69
N LYS A 42 8.40 7.92 0.55
CA LYS A 42 9.36 7.93 1.65
C LYS A 42 8.84 7.08 2.80
N GLU A 43 9.74 6.36 3.42
CA GLU A 43 9.37 5.50 4.56
C GLU A 43 8.72 6.30 5.67
N SER A 44 9.09 7.56 5.84
CA SER A 44 8.50 8.40 6.88
C SER A 44 7.01 8.65 6.67
N ALA A 45 6.49 8.37 5.46
CA ALA A 45 5.07 8.53 5.17
C ALA A 45 4.25 7.30 5.52
N VAL A 46 4.89 6.25 6.04
CA VAL A 46 4.22 5.01 6.39
C VAL A 46 3.67 5.09 7.80
N ARG A 47 2.47 4.55 7.98
CA ARG A 47 1.88 4.41 9.30
C ARG A 47 1.61 2.95 9.57
N GLU A 48 2.10 2.47 10.70
CA GLU A 48 1.91 1.08 11.10
C GLU A 48 0.96 1.01 12.29
N LYS A 49 0.14 -0.03 12.30
CA LYS A 49 -0.70 -0.31 13.45
C LYS A 49 -0.71 -1.80 13.67
N MET A 50 -0.22 -2.24 14.82
CA MET A 50 -0.20 -3.65 15.16
C MET A 50 -1.52 -4.07 15.77
N SER A 51 -1.90 -5.33 15.53
CA SER A 51 -3.06 -5.91 16.20
C SER A 51 -2.74 -6.09 17.67
N GLN A 52 -3.79 -6.36 18.46
CA GLN A 52 -3.66 -6.47 19.89
C GLN A 52 -2.65 -7.52 20.31
N LYS A 53 -2.61 -8.65 19.62
CA LYS A 53 -1.67 -9.72 19.93
C LYS A 53 -0.39 -9.64 19.12
N LYS A 54 -0.24 -8.59 18.32
CA LYS A 54 0.95 -8.34 17.50
C LYS A 54 1.22 -9.42 16.47
N ASN A 55 0.22 -10.22 16.10
CA ASN A 55 0.35 -11.22 15.06
C ASN A 55 0.20 -10.61 13.67
N TYR A 56 -0.47 -9.48 13.58
CA TYR A 56 -0.73 -8.80 12.32
C TYR A 56 -0.35 -7.34 12.42
N VAL A 57 -0.02 -6.76 11.29
CA VAL A 57 0.27 -5.34 11.21
C VAL A 57 -0.43 -4.77 9.99
N SER A 58 -1.00 -3.59 10.18
CA SER A 58 -1.65 -2.84 9.13
C SER A 58 -0.72 -1.71 8.74
N ILE A 59 -0.35 -1.64 7.48
CA ILE A 59 0.56 -0.61 6.96
C ILE A 59 -0.25 0.30 6.06
N SER A 60 -0.34 1.56 6.43
CA SER A 60 -1.10 2.55 5.66
C SER A 60 -0.13 3.49 4.97
N VAL A 61 -0.33 3.70 3.69
CA VAL A 61 0.52 4.56 2.88
C VAL A 61 -0.34 5.38 1.95
N ILE A 62 0.23 6.44 1.41
CA ILE A 62 -0.42 7.21 0.35
C ILE A 62 0.46 7.12 -0.88
N LEU A 63 -0.09 6.57 -1.95
CA LEU A 63 0.60 6.43 -3.21
C LEU A 63 0.27 7.62 -4.09
N ARG A 64 1.28 8.18 -4.73
CA ARG A 64 1.03 9.16 -5.78
C ARG A 64 0.64 8.39 -7.04
N ALA A 65 -0.64 8.16 -7.22
CA ALA A 65 -1.14 7.30 -8.29
C ALA A 65 -1.20 8.06 -9.58
N LEU A 66 -0.62 7.47 -10.63
CA LEU A 66 -0.57 8.10 -11.95
C LEU A 66 -1.70 7.64 -12.85
N SER A 67 -2.27 6.47 -12.59
CA SER A 67 -3.35 5.91 -13.37
C SER A 67 -3.94 4.73 -12.63
N GLU A 68 -5.06 4.23 -13.15
CA GLU A 68 -5.67 3.04 -12.57
C GLU A 68 -4.78 1.82 -12.71
N SER A 69 -4.12 1.67 -13.85
CA SER A 69 -3.22 0.54 -14.04
C SER A 69 -2.01 0.62 -13.13
N HIS A 70 -1.56 1.83 -12.80
CA HIS A 70 -0.48 2.04 -11.83
C HIS A 70 -0.86 1.44 -10.47
N ILE A 71 -2.09 1.71 -10.03
CA ILE A 71 -2.59 1.16 -8.77
C ILE A 71 -2.67 -0.37 -8.84
N LYS A 72 -3.18 -0.90 -9.94
CA LYS A 72 -3.30 -2.35 -10.11
C LYS A 72 -1.95 -3.04 -10.08
N ASP A 73 -0.95 -2.45 -10.74
CA ASP A 73 0.39 -3.02 -10.77
C ASP A 73 0.98 -3.10 -9.36
N LEU A 74 0.79 -2.05 -8.58
CA LEU A 74 1.26 -2.06 -7.21
C LEU A 74 0.54 -3.13 -6.39
N TYR A 75 -0.77 -3.25 -6.55
CA TYR A 75 -1.54 -4.26 -5.82
C TYR A 75 -1.02 -5.66 -6.12
N LEU A 76 -0.74 -5.95 -7.38
CA LEU A 76 -0.24 -7.25 -7.77
C LEU A 76 1.12 -7.55 -7.15
N ASP A 77 1.99 -6.55 -7.14
CA ASP A 77 3.31 -6.72 -6.55
C ASP A 77 3.23 -6.90 -5.03
N LEU A 78 2.39 -6.13 -4.36
CA LEU A 78 2.23 -6.28 -2.92
C LEU A 78 1.72 -7.67 -2.56
N LYS A 79 0.83 -8.21 -3.37
CA LYS A 79 0.29 -9.54 -3.11
C LYS A 79 1.31 -10.65 -3.28
N LYS A 80 2.42 -10.39 -3.95
CA LYS A 80 3.49 -11.37 -4.09
C LYS A 80 4.29 -11.53 -2.81
N ILE A 81 4.19 -10.58 -1.90
CA ILE A 81 4.86 -10.68 -0.60
C ILE A 81 4.10 -11.69 0.24
N GLU A 82 4.81 -12.74 0.67
CA GLU A 82 4.16 -13.89 1.28
C GLU A 82 3.32 -13.53 2.50
N SER A 83 3.78 -12.61 3.32
CA SER A 83 3.08 -12.24 4.54
C SER A 83 1.92 -11.27 4.32
N VAL A 84 1.73 -10.75 3.11
CA VAL A 84 0.62 -9.85 2.81
C VAL A 84 -0.65 -10.67 2.69
N ARG A 85 -1.67 -10.30 3.47
CA ARG A 85 -2.95 -11.00 3.48
C ARG A 85 -4.02 -10.28 2.70
N LEU A 86 -3.98 -8.95 2.73
CA LEU A 86 -5.04 -8.17 2.10
C LEU A 86 -4.49 -6.80 1.74
N VAL A 87 -4.87 -6.30 0.59
CA VAL A 87 -4.54 -4.95 0.14
C VAL A 87 -5.85 -4.23 -0.12
N LEU A 88 -6.05 -3.11 0.58
CA LEU A 88 -7.29 -2.33 0.44
C LEU A 88 -7.05 -0.99 -0.20
#